data_07401b73ac3c8b55c10d196454565aa5
#
_entry.id   07401b73ac3c8b55c10d196454565aa5
#
_cell.length_a   1.000
_cell.length_b   1.000
_cell.length_c   1.000
_cell.angle_alpha   90.00
_cell.angle_beta   90.00
_cell.angle_gamma   90.00
#
_symmetry.space_group_name_H-M   'P 1'
#
loop_
_entity.id
_entity.type
_entity.pdbx_description
1 polymer ?
#
loop_
_entity_poly.entity_id
_entity_poly.type
_entity_poly.pdbx_seq_one_letter_code
_entity_poly.pdbx_strand_id
1 'polypeptide(L)'
;RITGGEPLLCKDTFKVMDWLIENPNPELEFSVNTNACPPDKLWEKFIEKAKILTENNCVKKFAIYVSAEATGPRTEYIRDGMDWDMFRRNVESFLDQTVNTRANFMCAFNFLSVTSFGDFLKWVLKLKQKYSYQGFFEWLEAEGITRHDFDEPSFKERKGMIGVSPNRIGIDIPYVRHPRFMDAQIVTMELIEKYLIPAVDFMYSNLGTPDWYSCCLLYTSPSP
;
A
#
# COMPACT_ATOMS: atom_id res chain seq x y z
N ARG A 1 -12.13 8.37 -5.11
CA ARG A 1 -11.20 7.36 -5.62
C ARG A 1 -11.29 7.29 -7.13
N ILE A 2 -10.16 7.40 -7.83
CA ILE A 2 -10.06 7.19 -9.28
C ILE A 2 -9.63 5.74 -9.54
N THR A 3 -10.37 5.04 -10.39
CA THR A 3 -10.15 3.62 -10.68
C THR A 3 -10.56 3.31 -12.13
N GLY A 4 -10.19 2.13 -12.63
CA GLY A 4 -10.50 1.64 -13.97
C GLY A 4 -9.33 1.79 -14.95
N GLY A 5 -8.99 0.72 -15.67
CA GLY A 5 -7.81 0.69 -16.52
C GLY A 5 -6.52 1.09 -15.77
N GLU A 6 -5.68 1.90 -16.40
CA GLU A 6 -4.57 2.59 -15.72
C GLU A 6 -4.86 4.10 -15.67
N PRO A 7 -5.29 4.64 -14.52
CA PRO A 7 -5.67 6.04 -14.41
C PRO A 7 -4.56 7.04 -14.77
N LEU A 8 -3.29 6.67 -14.56
CA LEU A 8 -2.18 7.56 -14.85
C LEU A 8 -1.90 7.71 -16.36
N LEU A 9 -2.51 6.88 -17.20
CA LEU A 9 -2.54 7.09 -18.67
C LEU A 9 -3.68 8.01 -19.10
N CYS A 10 -4.64 8.29 -18.21
CA CYS A 10 -5.79 9.13 -18.51
C CYS A 10 -5.51 10.60 -18.16
N LYS A 11 -5.70 11.50 -19.14
CA LYS A 11 -5.52 12.94 -18.93
C LYS A 11 -6.49 13.51 -17.87
N ASP A 12 -7.65 12.91 -17.70
CA ASP A 12 -8.67 13.41 -16.77
C ASP A 12 -8.26 13.17 -15.31
N THR A 13 -7.45 12.14 -15.02
CA THR A 13 -6.85 11.98 -13.68
C THR A 13 -6.06 13.22 -13.27
N PHE A 14 -5.22 13.73 -14.17
CA PHE A 14 -4.41 14.91 -13.91
C PHE A 14 -5.25 16.19 -13.83
N LYS A 15 -6.31 16.30 -14.63
CA LYS A 15 -7.27 17.43 -14.53
C LYS A 15 -7.97 17.44 -13.16
N VAL A 16 -8.37 16.27 -12.64
CA VAL A 16 -8.95 16.17 -11.30
C VAL A 16 -7.94 16.60 -10.25
N MET A 17 -6.67 16.19 -10.36
CA MET A 17 -5.63 16.63 -9.43
C MET A 17 -5.41 18.15 -9.51
N ASP A 18 -5.38 18.73 -10.73
CA ASP A 18 -5.28 20.18 -10.93
C ASP A 18 -6.47 20.91 -10.29
N TRP A 19 -7.67 20.41 -10.51
CA TRP A 19 -8.88 20.99 -9.91
C TRP A 19 -8.84 20.95 -8.38
N LEU A 20 -8.35 19.87 -7.78
CA LEU A 20 -8.19 19.77 -6.32
C LEU A 20 -7.13 20.72 -5.78
N ILE A 21 -6.08 21.00 -6.55
CA ILE A 21 -5.05 21.99 -6.19
C ILE A 21 -5.64 23.41 -6.22
N GLU A 22 -6.44 23.71 -7.23
CA GLU A 22 -7.12 25.01 -7.39
C GLU A 22 -8.32 25.20 -6.41
N ASN A 23 -8.93 24.09 -5.98
CA ASN A 23 -10.10 24.06 -5.10
C ASN A 23 -9.85 23.14 -3.88
N PRO A 24 -9.01 23.55 -2.93
CA PRO A 24 -8.65 22.73 -1.78
C PRO A 24 -9.86 22.30 -0.94
N ASN A 25 -9.89 21.03 -0.56
CA ASN A 25 -10.86 20.49 0.38
C ASN A 25 -10.13 19.61 1.43
N PRO A 26 -9.72 20.19 2.57
CA PRO A 26 -9.02 19.50 3.64
C PRO A 26 -9.77 18.34 4.30
N GLU A 27 -11.06 18.18 4.02
CA GLU A 27 -11.85 17.05 4.51
C GLU A 27 -11.93 15.88 3.50
N LEU A 28 -11.45 16.09 2.28
CA LEU A 28 -11.51 15.07 1.23
C LEU A 28 -10.40 14.03 1.38
N GLU A 29 -10.76 12.77 1.39
CA GLU A 29 -9.83 11.66 1.18
C GLU A 29 -9.76 11.32 -0.32
N PHE A 30 -8.61 11.54 -0.94
CA PHE A 30 -8.37 11.29 -2.35
C PHE A 30 -7.52 10.06 -2.57
N SER A 31 -7.84 9.26 -3.58
CA SER A 31 -7.04 8.08 -3.89
C SER A 31 -7.08 7.70 -5.37
N VAL A 32 -6.00 7.08 -5.83
CA VAL A 32 -5.81 6.62 -7.21
C VAL A 32 -5.41 5.15 -7.20
N ASN A 33 -6.08 4.34 -8.01
CA ASN A 33 -5.61 2.99 -8.31
C ASN A 33 -4.62 3.06 -9.46
N THR A 34 -3.53 2.32 -9.37
CA THR A 34 -2.53 2.29 -10.44
C THR A 34 -1.75 0.97 -10.42
N ASN A 35 -1.28 0.53 -11.59
CA ASN A 35 -0.31 -0.56 -11.67
C ASN A 35 1.12 -0.08 -11.31
N ALA A 36 1.29 1.21 -11.05
CA ALA A 36 2.55 1.88 -10.73
C ALA A 36 3.67 1.67 -11.79
N CYS A 37 3.29 1.33 -13.03
CA CYS A 37 4.20 1.18 -14.17
C CYS A 37 3.82 2.09 -15.36
N PRO A 38 3.40 3.34 -15.16
CA PRO A 38 3.21 4.26 -16.27
C PRO A 38 4.58 4.73 -16.78
N PRO A 39 4.67 5.34 -17.99
CA PRO A 39 5.87 6.00 -18.47
C PRO A 39 6.44 7.01 -17.43
N ASP A 40 7.77 7.05 -17.28
CA ASP A 40 8.45 7.84 -16.23
C ASP A 40 7.98 9.30 -16.16
N LYS A 41 7.80 9.98 -17.29
CA LYS A 41 7.29 11.36 -17.35
C LYS A 41 5.90 11.54 -16.71
N LEU A 42 5.04 10.52 -16.82
CA LEU A 42 3.71 10.56 -16.22
C LEU A 42 3.80 10.28 -14.71
N TRP A 43 4.71 9.40 -14.30
CA TRP A 43 4.96 9.13 -12.90
C TRP A 43 5.55 10.37 -12.19
N GLU A 44 6.55 11.02 -12.78
CA GLU A 44 7.13 12.26 -12.26
C GLU A 44 6.08 13.36 -12.10
N LYS A 45 5.26 13.58 -13.14
CA LYS A 45 4.14 14.53 -13.08
C LYS A 45 3.12 14.18 -11.98
N PHE A 46 2.85 12.89 -11.77
CA PHE A 46 1.97 12.41 -10.72
C PHE A 46 2.54 12.70 -9.33
N ILE A 47 3.82 12.42 -9.10
CA ILE A 47 4.52 12.71 -7.86
C ILE A 47 4.50 14.21 -7.55
N GLU A 48 4.81 15.06 -8.53
CA GLU A 48 4.79 16.52 -8.36
C GLU A 48 3.42 16.99 -7.87
N LYS A 49 2.33 16.55 -8.51
CA LYS A 49 0.98 16.91 -8.07
C LYS A 49 0.59 16.32 -6.72
N ALA A 50 1.02 15.09 -6.43
CA ALA A 50 0.80 14.46 -5.13
C ALA A 50 1.47 15.24 -4.00
N LYS A 51 2.68 15.77 -4.22
CA LYS A 51 3.39 16.65 -3.28
C LYS A 51 2.57 17.92 -3.02
N ILE A 52 2.16 18.62 -4.07
CA ILE A 52 1.38 19.86 -3.93
C ILE A 52 0.08 19.60 -3.16
N LEU A 53 -0.64 18.52 -3.48
CA LEU A 53 -1.90 18.15 -2.82
C LEU A 53 -1.73 17.90 -1.32
N THR A 54 -0.61 17.31 -0.92
CA THR A 54 -0.38 16.93 0.48
C THR A 54 0.34 18.01 1.28
N GLU A 55 1.31 18.70 0.72
CA GLU A 55 2.08 19.75 1.38
C GLU A 55 1.22 21.01 1.62
N ASN A 56 0.32 21.33 0.69
CA ASN A 56 -0.58 22.49 0.79
C ASN A 56 -1.94 22.16 1.45
N ASN A 57 -2.09 20.97 2.03
CA ASN A 57 -3.34 20.50 2.64
C ASN A 57 -4.55 20.64 1.70
N CYS A 58 -4.36 20.45 0.38
CA CYS A 58 -5.45 20.48 -0.58
C CYS A 58 -6.42 19.30 -0.41
N VAL A 59 -5.98 18.23 0.24
CA VAL A 59 -6.79 17.06 0.59
C VAL A 59 -6.41 16.57 1.99
N LYS A 60 -7.34 15.93 2.70
CA LYS A 60 -7.13 15.36 4.04
C LYS A 60 -6.12 14.23 4.03
N LYS A 61 -6.24 13.34 3.07
CA LYS A 61 -5.36 12.17 2.87
C LYS A 61 -5.23 11.87 1.40
N PHE A 62 -4.06 11.44 1.01
CA PHE A 62 -3.83 10.93 -0.33
C PHE A 62 -3.28 9.49 -0.29
N ALA A 63 -3.90 8.59 -1.04
CA ALA A 63 -3.47 7.20 -1.11
C ALA A 63 -3.36 6.70 -2.55
N ILE A 64 -2.36 5.86 -2.80
CA ILE A 64 -2.34 5.01 -3.99
C ILE A 64 -2.74 3.59 -3.61
N TYR A 65 -3.49 2.95 -4.49
CA TYR A 65 -3.81 1.53 -4.42
C TYR A 65 -3.08 0.85 -5.56
N VAL A 66 -2.06 0.07 -5.22
CA VAL A 66 -1.19 -0.62 -6.17
C VAL A 66 -1.45 -2.11 -6.17
N SER A 67 -1.47 -2.71 -7.33
CA SER A 67 -1.84 -4.11 -7.49
C SER A 67 -0.60 -4.97 -7.67
N ALA A 68 -0.30 -5.81 -6.68
CA ALA A 68 0.74 -6.84 -6.76
C ALA A 68 0.47 -7.96 -5.75
N GLU A 69 0.79 -9.21 -6.10
CA GLU A 69 0.61 -10.41 -5.27
C GLU A 69 1.78 -11.38 -5.35
N ALA A 70 2.84 -11.01 -6.05
CA ALA A 70 4.03 -11.81 -6.27
C ALA A 70 5.25 -10.91 -6.48
N THR A 71 6.42 -11.47 -6.69
CA THR A 71 7.67 -10.74 -6.94
C THR A 71 8.35 -11.18 -8.23
N GLY A 72 9.15 -10.31 -8.83
CA GLY A 72 9.99 -10.58 -9.99
C GLY A 72 9.23 -11.10 -11.21
N PRO A 73 9.84 -12.01 -11.99
CA PRO A 73 9.23 -12.52 -13.23
C PRO A 73 7.85 -13.15 -13.04
N ARG A 74 7.53 -13.59 -11.82
CA ARG A 74 6.23 -14.18 -11.54
C ARG A 74 5.12 -13.14 -11.52
N THR A 75 5.36 -11.98 -10.91
CA THR A 75 4.37 -10.91 -10.93
C THR A 75 4.19 -10.34 -12.35
N GLU A 76 5.27 -10.28 -13.13
CA GLU A 76 5.22 -9.88 -14.54
C GLU A 76 4.41 -10.85 -15.39
N TYR A 77 4.52 -12.16 -15.13
CA TYR A 77 3.70 -13.18 -15.77
C TYR A 77 2.21 -13.09 -15.40
N ILE A 78 1.91 -12.81 -14.12
CA ILE A 78 0.53 -12.69 -13.62
C ILE A 78 -0.13 -11.42 -14.16
N ARG A 79 0.65 -10.34 -14.31
CA ARG A 79 0.18 -9.01 -14.68
C ARG A 79 0.86 -8.52 -15.94
N ASP A 80 0.21 -8.76 -17.07
CA ASP A 80 0.70 -8.33 -18.39
C ASP A 80 1.03 -6.83 -18.38
N GLY A 81 2.21 -6.49 -18.91
CA GLY A 81 2.70 -5.12 -18.97
C GLY A 81 3.29 -4.57 -17.66
N MET A 82 3.43 -5.37 -16.62
CA MET A 82 4.12 -4.98 -15.39
C MET A 82 5.62 -5.24 -15.51
N ASP A 83 6.42 -4.25 -15.13
CA ASP A 83 7.86 -4.37 -14.88
C ASP A 83 8.07 -4.29 -13.36
N TRP A 84 8.59 -5.34 -12.76
CA TRP A 84 8.74 -5.44 -11.30
C TRP A 84 9.73 -4.43 -10.73
N ASP A 85 10.81 -4.16 -11.44
CA ASP A 85 11.82 -3.20 -10.97
C ASP A 85 11.31 -1.76 -11.09
N MET A 86 10.61 -1.44 -12.17
CA MET A 86 9.90 -0.16 -12.31
C MET A 86 8.84 0.01 -11.23
N PHE A 87 8.02 -1.02 -10.98
CA PHE A 87 7.00 -0.99 -9.94
C PHE A 87 7.59 -0.67 -8.57
N ARG A 88 8.64 -1.40 -8.14
CA ARG A 88 9.29 -1.15 -6.86
C ARG A 88 9.86 0.27 -6.76
N ARG A 89 10.64 0.67 -7.77
CA ARG A 89 11.22 2.01 -7.85
C ARG A 89 10.14 3.09 -7.74
N ASN A 90 9.05 2.94 -8.44
CA ASN A 90 7.97 3.92 -8.46
C ASN A 90 7.23 3.97 -7.11
N VAL A 91 6.89 2.85 -6.51
CA VAL A 91 6.27 2.82 -5.18
C VAL A 91 7.18 3.46 -4.13
N GLU A 92 8.47 3.12 -4.13
CA GLU A 92 9.44 3.71 -3.20
C GLU A 92 9.63 5.21 -3.46
N SER A 93 9.73 5.62 -4.72
CA SER A 93 9.80 7.04 -5.12
C SER A 93 8.59 7.85 -4.65
N PHE A 94 7.38 7.28 -4.73
CA PHE A 94 6.18 7.93 -4.19
C PHE A 94 6.28 8.11 -2.67
N LEU A 95 6.71 7.10 -1.95
CA LEU A 95 6.85 7.15 -0.49
C LEU A 95 8.00 8.06 -0.03
N ASP A 96 9.12 8.09 -0.77
CA ASP A 96 10.28 8.96 -0.46
C ASP A 96 9.98 10.44 -0.69
N GLN A 97 9.21 10.76 -1.73
CA GLN A 97 9.00 12.14 -2.18
C GLN A 97 7.71 12.78 -1.69
N THR A 98 6.81 12.03 -1.04
CA THR A 98 5.55 12.58 -0.54
C THR A 98 5.42 12.41 0.96
N VAL A 99 4.67 13.30 1.61
CA VAL A 99 4.33 13.25 3.03
C VAL A 99 2.84 12.99 3.21
N ASN A 100 2.44 12.42 4.36
CA ASN A 100 1.03 12.14 4.67
C ASN A 100 0.28 11.34 3.60
N THR A 101 1.02 10.48 2.88
CA THR A 101 0.48 9.60 1.83
C THR A 101 0.52 8.15 2.25
N ARG A 102 -0.27 7.34 1.57
CA ARG A 102 -0.34 5.90 1.83
C ARG A 102 -0.27 5.11 0.52
N ALA A 103 0.49 4.02 0.54
CA ALA A 103 0.46 2.98 -0.49
C ALA A 103 -0.25 1.73 0.04
N ASN A 104 -1.35 1.34 -0.60
CA ASN A 104 -2.10 0.14 -0.25
C ASN A 104 -1.90 -0.92 -1.34
N PHE A 105 -1.35 -2.06 -0.97
CA PHE A 105 -1.20 -3.20 -1.87
C PHE A 105 -2.50 -3.98 -1.97
N MET A 106 -3.06 -4.07 -3.17
CA MET A 106 -4.22 -4.88 -3.50
C MET A 106 -3.75 -6.21 -4.07
N CYS A 107 -3.65 -7.22 -3.21
CA CYS A 107 -3.14 -8.54 -3.58
C CYS A 107 -4.29 -9.42 -4.04
N ALA A 108 -4.56 -9.50 -5.33
CA ALA A 108 -5.50 -10.47 -5.87
C ALA A 108 -4.89 -11.89 -5.79
N PHE A 109 -4.83 -12.44 -4.55
CA PHE A 109 -4.17 -13.71 -4.27
C PHE A 109 -4.77 -14.83 -5.12
N ASN A 110 -3.91 -15.55 -5.84
CA ASN A 110 -4.30 -16.58 -6.80
C ASN A 110 -3.28 -17.72 -6.82
N PHE A 111 -3.63 -18.81 -7.48
CA PHE A 111 -2.78 -20.00 -7.60
C PHE A 111 -1.35 -19.67 -8.10
N LEU A 112 -1.24 -18.78 -9.07
CA LEU A 112 0.06 -18.44 -9.67
C LEU A 112 0.97 -17.66 -8.73
N SER A 113 0.41 -16.94 -7.75
CA SER A 113 1.19 -16.16 -6.78
C SER A 113 1.78 -16.98 -5.64
N VAL A 114 1.25 -18.18 -5.37
CA VAL A 114 1.56 -19.01 -4.20
C VAL A 114 3.06 -19.15 -3.94
N THR A 115 3.85 -19.45 -4.95
CA THR A 115 5.29 -19.76 -4.79
C THR A 115 6.19 -18.55 -4.52
N SER A 116 5.70 -17.32 -4.71
CA SER A 116 6.45 -16.10 -4.41
C SER A 116 5.73 -15.14 -3.46
N PHE A 117 4.57 -15.56 -2.95
CA PHE A 117 3.78 -14.72 -2.04
C PHE A 117 4.52 -14.42 -0.72
N GLY A 118 5.23 -15.42 -0.17
CA GLY A 118 6.05 -15.21 1.02
C GLY A 118 7.14 -14.15 0.83
N ASP A 119 7.79 -14.12 -0.34
CA ASP A 119 8.80 -13.10 -0.65
C ASP A 119 8.18 -11.73 -0.87
N PHE A 120 6.98 -11.68 -1.46
CA PHE A 120 6.21 -10.46 -1.57
C PHE A 120 5.86 -9.88 -0.18
N LEU A 121 5.39 -10.71 0.77
CA LEU A 121 5.11 -10.29 2.14
C LEU A 121 6.35 -9.76 2.86
N LYS A 122 7.50 -10.41 2.69
CA LYS A 122 8.78 -9.93 3.25
C LYS A 122 9.18 -8.57 2.69
N TRP A 123 8.98 -8.35 1.39
CA TRP A 123 9.25 -7.06 0.77
C TRP A 123 8.29 -5.97 1.29
N VAL A 124 7.00 -6.26 1.40
CA VAL A 124 6.02 -5.32 1.98
C VAL A 124 6.36 -4.98 3.42
N LEU A 125 6.82 -5.96 4.23
CA LEU A 125 7.25 -5.70 5.61
C LEU A 125 8.46 -4.75 5.64
N LYS A 126 9.47 -4.95 4.77
CA LYS A 126 10.60 -4.02 4.66
C LYS A 126 10.17 -2.60 4.32
N LEU A 127 9.19 -2.43 3.42
CA LEU A 127 8.62 -1.12 3.14
C LEU A 127 7.91 -0.54 4.37
N LYS A 128 7.16 -1.35 5.11
CA LYS A 128 6.53 -0.91 6.36
C LYS A 128 7.57 -0.41 7.38
N GLN A 129 8.63 -1.18 7.57
CA GLN A 129 9.73 -0.80 8.46
C GLN A 129 10.38 0.51 8.02
N LYS A 130 10.65 0.66 6.72
CA LYS A 130 11.28 1.88 6.18
C LYS A 130 10.38 3.12 6.27
N TYR A 131 9.07 2.99 6.00
CA TYR A 131 8.22 4.16 5.77
C TYR A 131 7.11 4.40 6.80
N SER A 132 6.78 3.44 7.63
CA SER A 132 5.62 3.60 8.51
C SER A 132 5.95 3.70 9.99
N TYR A 133 7.04 3.14 10.45
CA TYR A 133 7.21 2.95 11.88
C TYR A 133 8.53 3.47 12.44
N GLN A 134 9.66 3.18 11.82
CA GLN A 134 10.94 3.41 12.47
C GLN A 134 11.16 4.89 12.79
N GLY A 135 11.06 5.76 11.81
CA GLY A 135 11.22 7.21 12.03
C GLY A 135 10.15 7.84 12.92
N PHE A 136 8.93 7.28 12.91
CA PHE A 136 7.84 7.78 13.73
C PHE A 136 7.97 7.38 15.20
N PHE A 137 8.36 6.14 15.51
CA PHE A 137 8.59 5.70 16.88
C PHE A 137 9.87 6.27 17.47
N GLU A 138 10.95 6.36 16.69
CA GLU A 138 12.16 7.07 17.11
C GLU A 138 11.85 8.53 17.46
N TRP A 139 10.98 9.18 16.69
CA TRP A 139 10.52 10.53 17.01
C TRP A 139 9.64 10.56 18.27
N LEU A 140 8.69 9.62 18.45
CA LEU A 140 7.89 9.51 19.67
C LEU A 140 8.76 9.31 20.90
N GLU A 141 9.73 8.40 20.83
CA GLU A 141 10.68 8.15 21.92
C GLU A 141 11.54 9.39 22.23
N ALA A 142 12.02 10.08 21.20
CA ALA A 142 12.78 11.32 21.37
C ALA A 142 11.96 12.44 22.03
N GLU A 143 10.64 12.49 21.78
CA GLU A 143 9.70 13.43 22.40
C GLU A 143 9.19 12.93 23.77
N GLY A 144 9.62 11.75 24.23
CA GLY A 144 9.16 11.17 25.48
C GLY A 144 7.67 10.77 25.48
N ILE A 145 7.12 10.49 24.29
CA ILE A 145 5.72 10.16 24.10
C ILE A 145 5.54 8.65 24.10
N THR A 146 4.73 8.15 25.01
CA THR A 146 4.41 6.72 25.01
C THR A 146 3.39 6.40 23.93
N ARG A 147 3.34 5.13 23.53
CA ARG A 147 2.34 4.64 22.57
C ARG A 147 0.90 4.87 23.06
N HIS A 148 0.69 4.75 24.36
CA HIS A 148 -0.62 5.01 24.99
C HIS A 148 -1.02 6.47 24.80
N ASP A 149 -0.10 7.40 25.06
CA ASP A 149 -0.35 8.84 24.90
C ASP A 149 -0.68 9.18 23.45
N PHE A 150 -0.01 8.52 22.49
CA PHE A 150 -0.26 8.73 21.06
C PHE A 150 -1.66 8.26 20.61
N ASP A 151 -2.18 7.19 21.17
CA ASP A 151 -3.50 6.65 20.81
C ASP A 151 -4.66 7.49 21.35
N GLU A 152 -4.41 8.42 22.28
CA GLU A 152 -5.42 9.35 22.76
C GLU A 152 -5.78 10.42 21.69
N PRO A 153 -7.06 10.56 21.31
CA PRO A 153 -7.51 11.55 20.33
C PRO A 153 -7.11 12.99 20.71
N SER A 154 -7.25 13.33 21.99
CA SER A 154 -6.89 14.65 22.54
C SER A 154 -5.40 14.98 22.39
N PHE A 155 -4.53 13.97 22.39
CA PHE A 155 -3.10 14.16 22.15
C PHE A 155 -2.82 14.53 20.70
N LYS A 156 -3.45 13.83 19.73
CA LYS A 156 -3.30 14.10 18.31
C LYS A 156 -3.73 15.53 17.92
N GLU A 157 -4.83 16.00 18.52
CA GLU A 157 -5.32 17.37 18.32
C GLU A 157 -4.33 18.41 18.86
N ARG A 158 -3.86 18.25 20.10
CA ARG A 158 -2.95 19.21 20.77
C ARG A 158 -1.61 19.36 20.06
N LYS A 159 -1.13 18.30 19.40
CA LYS A 159 0.19 18.28 18.72
C LYS A 159 0.11 18.57 17.22
N GLY A 160 -1.06 18.93 16.70
CA GLY A 160 -1.24 19.17 15.24
C GLY A 160 -1.01 17.93 14.39
N MET A 161 -1.13 16.75 14.99
CA MET A 161 -0.87 15.46 14.35
C MET A 161 -2.13 14.88 13.66
N ILE A 162 -3.18 15.68 13.56
CA ILE A 162 -4.39 15.29 12.83
C ILE A 162 -4.00 15.00 11.37
N GLY A 163 -4.20 13.76 10.94
CA GLY A 163 -3.86 13.30 9.58
C GLY A 163 -2.48 12.64 9.44
N VAL A 164 -1.58 12.75 10.41
CA VAL A 164 -0.35 11.96 10.42
C VAL A 164 -0.70 10.51 10.75
N SER A 165 -0.49 9.62 9.80
CA SER A 165 -0.64 8.18 10.00
C SER A 165 0.74 7.53 10.04
N PRO A 166 1.11 6.87 11.14
CA PRO A 166 2.35 6.10 11.19
C PRO A 166 2.31 4.93 10.21
N ASN A 167 1.14 4.61 9.70
CA ASN A 167 0.91 3.49 8.82
C ASN A 167 0.73 3.94 7.37
N ARG A 168 1.86 4.13 6.69
CA ARG A 168 1.87 4.52 5.28
C ARG A 168 1.73 3.33 4.32
N ILE A 169 1.85 2.11 4.81
CA ILE A 169 1.76 0.89 3.99
C ILE A 169 0.60 0.03 4.44
N GLY A 170 -0.34 -0.20 3.56
CA GLY A 170 -1.44 -1.14 3.74
C GLY A 170 -1.32 -2.34 2.80
N ILE A 171 -1.91 -3.46 3.19
CA ILE A 171 -2.06 -4.64 2.35
C ILE A 171 -3.47 -5.18 2.53
N ASP A 172 -4.12 -5.49 1.41
CA ASP A 172 -5.42 -6.16 1.35
C ASP A 172 -5.28 -7.37 0.43
N ILE A 173 -5.76 -8.54 0.88
CA ILE A 173 -5.53 -9.83 0.23
C ILE A 173 -6.87 -10.48 -0.14
N PRO A 174 -7.61 -9.92 -1.12
CA PRO A 174 -8.71 -10.64 -1.72
C PRO A 174 -8.19 -11.83 -2.51
N TYR A 175 -8.92 -12.95 -2.50
CA TYR A 175 -8.55 -14.10 -3.30
C TYR A 175 -9.38 -14.22 -4.57
N VAL A 176 -8.73 -14.71 -5.63
CA VAL A 176 -9.35 -14.91 -6.95
C VAL A 176 -10.05 -16.28 -6.98
N ARG A 177 -11.31 -16.32 -7.41
CA ARG A 177 -12.11 -17.52 -7.60
C ARG A 177 -12.31 -17.90 -9.07
N HIS A 178 -12.18 -16.94 -9.95
CA HIS A 178 -12.36 -17.10 -11.39
C HIS A 178 -11.27 -16.38 -12.18
N PRO A 179 -10.79 -16.95 -13.28
CA PRO A 179 -11.12 -18.30 -13.77
C PRO A 179 -10.59 -19.42 -12.86
N ARG A 180 -11.17 -20.62 -12.93
CA ARG A 180 -10.85 -21.74 -12.01
C ARG A 180 -9.36 -22.10 -11.92
N PHE A 181 -8.60 -21.93 -12.98
CA PHE A 181 -7.15 -22.19 -12.98
C PHE A 181 -6.34 -21.14 -12.18
N MET A 182 -6.95 -20.03 -11.80
CA MET A 182 -6.35 -19.03 -10.90
C MET A 182 -6.87 -19.14 -9.47
N ASP A 183 -7.87 -19.99 -9.24
CA ASP A 183 -8.46 -20.15 -7.91
C ASP A 183 -7.42 -20.68 -6.93
N ALA A 184 -7.26 -19.97 -5.80
CA ALA A 184 -6.35 -20.38 -4.74
C ALA A 184 -6.73 -21.73 -4.12
N GLN A 185 -8.00 -22.19 -4.26
CA GLN A 185 -8.46 -23.46 -3.72
C GLN A 185 -7.93 -24.70 -4.46
N ILE A 186 -7.35 -24.53 -5.65
CA ILE A 186 -6.74 -25.65 -6.39
C ILE A 186 -5.30 -25.94 -5.98
N VAL A 187 -4.74 -25.20 -5.02
CA VAL A 187 -3.38 -25.39 -4.52
C VAL A 187 -3.25 -26.76 -3.89
N THR A 188 -2.26 -27.54 -4.31
CA THR A 188 -1.97 -28.87 -3.77
C THR A 188 -1.40 -28.79 -2.35
N MET A 189 -1.56 -29.85 -1.56
CA MET A 189 -1.00 -29.93 -0.20
C MET A 189 0.51 -29.69 -0.20
N GLU A 190 1.23 -30.23 -1.17
CA GLU A 190 2.68 -30.00 -1.33
C GLU A 190 3.02 -28.51 -1.43
N LEU A 191 2.29 -27.74 -2.22
CA LEU A 191 2.49 -26.30 -2.36
C LEU A 191 2.06 -25.53 -1.11
N ILE A 192 1.00 -26.00 -0.44
CA ILE A 192 0.54 -25.42 0.83
C ILE A 192 1.65 -25.56 1.88
N GLU A 193 2.14 -26.76 2.09
CA GLU A 193 3.19 -27.04 3.08
C GLU A 193 4.50 -26.31 2.77
N LYS A 194 4.88 -26.27 1.50
CA LYS A 194 6.15 -25.68 1.09
C LYS A 194 6.15 -24.15 1.07
N TYR A 195 5.04 -23.50 0.73
CA TYR A 195 5.01 -22.07 0.46
C TYR A 195 3.99 -21.30 1.31
N LEU A 196 2.78 -21.84 1.53
CA LEU A 196 1.74 -21.08 2.24
C LEU A 196 1.88 -21.17 3.75
N ILE A 197 2.17 -22.34 4.31
CA ILE A 197 2.41 -22.47 5.75
C ILE A 197 3.55 -21.55 6.19
N PRO A 198 4.74 -21.55 5.55
CA PRO A 198 5.81 -20.61 5.91
C PRO A 198 5.43 -19.13 5.74
N ALA A 199 4.59 -18.80 4.74
CA ALA A 199 4.11 -17.44 4.57
C ALA A 199 3.15 -17.03 5.71
N VAL A 200 2.26 -17.92 6.13
CA VAL A 200 1.34 -17.72 7.25
C VAL A 200 2.12 -17.63 8.57
N ASP A 201 3.07 -18.51 8.80
CA ASP A 201 3.93 -18.47 9.99
C ASP A 201 4.74 -17.16 10.06
N PHE A 202 5.25 -16.70 8.93
CA PHE A 202 5.90 -15.40 8.83
C PHE A 202 4.95 -14.26 9.23
N MET A 203 3.70 -14.32 8.79
CA MET A 203 2.69 -13.32 9.14
C MET A 203 2.37 -13.37 10.63
N TYR A 204 2.17 -14.55 11.21
CA TYR A 204 1.91 -14.71 12.65
C TYR A 204 3.10 -14.28 13.50
N SER A 205 4.33 -14.58 13.09
CA SER A 205 5.54 -14.19 13.80
C SER A 205 5.74 -12.67 13.88
N ASN A 206 5.09 -11.92 12.97
CA ASN A 206 5.13 -10.47 12.92
C ASN A 206 3.86 -9.80 13.46
N LEU A 207 2.85 -10.59 13.90
CA LEU A 207 1.68 -10.05 14.58
C LEU A 207 2.09 -9.40 15.91
N GLY A 208 1.63 -8.17 16.12
CA GLY A 208 1.94 -7.43 17.35
C GLY A 208 3.28 -6.71 17.33
N THR A 209 4.11 -6.89 16.29
CA THR A 209 5.19 -5.94 16.06
C THR A 209 4.60 -4.60 15.60
N PRO A 210 5.17 -3.45 16.01
CA PRO A 210 4.72 -2.15 15.53
C PRO A 210 4.60 -2.09 14.00
N ASP A 211 5.50 -2.75 13.30
CA ASP A 211 5.60 -2.76 11.85
C ASP A 211 4.45 -3.49 11.14
N TRP A 212 3.75 -4.40 11.84
CA TRP A 212 2.71 -5.24 11.25
C TRP A 212 1.28 -4.90 11.70
N TYR A 213 1.11 -3.94 12.59
CA TYR A 213 -0.12 -3.67 13.35
C TYR A 213 -1.37 -3.29 12.53
N SER A 214 -1.30 -3.20 11.24
CA SER A 214 -2.45 -2.87 10.38
C SER A 214 -2.61 -3.80 9.18
N CYS A 215 -2.08 -5.00 9.24
CA CYS A 215 -2.46 -6.01 8.27
C CYS A 215 -3.88 -6.48 8.58
N CYS A 216 -4.82 -6.06 7.77
CA CYS A 216 -6.19 -6.58 7.75
C CYS A 216 -6.26 -8.05 7.27
N LEU A 217 -5.35 -8.89 7.72
CA LEU A 217 -5.40 -10.32 7.48
C LEU A 217 -6.50 -11.03 8.27
N LEU A 218 -7.02 -10.36 9.30
CA LEU A 218 -8.10 -10.91 10.14
C LEU A 218 -9.50 -10.68 9.58
N TYR A 219 -9.65 -9.92 8.50
CA TYR A 219 -10.97 -9.63 7.91
C TYR A 219 -11.35 -10.50 6.70
N THR A 220 -10.54 -11.47 6.34
CA THR A 220 -10.94 -12.49 5.37
C THR A 220 -11.51 -13.75 6.05
N SER A 221 -12.30 -13.56 7.10
CA SER A 221 -13.25 -14.62 7.47
C SER A 221 -14.15 -14.82 6.26
N PRO A 222 -14.32 -16.04 5.75
CA PRO A 222 -15.35 -16.29 4.76
C PRO A 222 -16.67 -15.87 5.41
N SER A 223 -17.35 -14.89 4.83
CA SER A 223 -18.76 -14.70 5.11
C SER A 223 -19.48 -16.04 4.85
N PRO A 224 -20.34 -16.46 5.75
CA PRO A 224 -21.07 -17.72 5.62
C PRO A 224 -21.86 -17.77 4.33
#